data_83e6aa7e147299c3b645c134499e6f19
#
_entry.id   83e6aa7e147299c3b645c134499e6f19
#
_cell.length_a   1.000
_cell.length_b   1.000
_cell.length_c   1.000
_cell.angle_alpha   90.00
_cell.angle_beta   90.00
_cell.angle_gamma   90.00
#
_symmetry.space_group_name_H-M   'P 1'
#
loop_
_entity.id
_entity.type
_entity.pdbx_description
1 polymer ?
#
loop_
_entity_poly.entity_id
_entity_poly.type
_entity_poly.pdbx_seq_one_letter_code
_entity_poly.pdbx_strand_id
1 'polypeptide(L)'
;MICRMLLQLSEMPARALLAGRLAAVLFSLATITTAVPAFGQAGGAGLGAQAVGGISIDADGIIQNLDPRAIEQLANQRRELLAGKPLGAAGRRELQKVSLRRIIAAVEAAVAKGSQVPTDVLTLGGLERVEYVFVDRDARDLVLAGPGDAAVIDATGNLVAAGSGRPLLLLEDLIVALRAIDAARMGGMRCSIDPSPEGIAQLQAFLGNVRSLADSQAIFRQMEEALGPQQITVGGVPADSHFAQVLVAADYRMKRIGMGLEPSGLQGLPSYLSMVPAGGGSMLPRFWLEARYDPIARDPDELAWKLSGRKLVCLTESDLLAREGLQRGRGRSDAMAKRWCELMTKHYNDLAARQPVFAELANCVDLAVVAALIDSRQLADQAGLDLSPLLDEANLALPVYGVPRQVPTVASGIKKGSRWVLSASGGVQFQPWAFVETTIEAADVGKQRTLALASRPEAGFSWE
;
A
#
# COMPACT_ATOMS: atom_id res chain seq x y z
N MET A 1 5.54 -56.08 17.86
CA MET A 1 5.03 -56.05 19.24
C MET A 1 3.90 -55.06 19.38
N ILE A 2 2.96 -55.05 18.40
CA ILE A 2 1.74 -54.23 18.36
C ILE A 2 0.64 -55.12 17.82
N CYS A 3 0.20 -56.11 18.60
CA CYS A 3 -0.92 -56.97 18.22
C CYS A 3 -1.43 -57.73 19.45
N ARG A 4 -1.68 -57.02 20.57
CA ARG A 4 -2.30 -57.63 21.76
C ARG A 4 -2.96 -56.63 22.70
N MET A 5 -3.77 -55.72 22.16
CA MET A 5 -4.52 -54.74 23.01
C MET A 5 -5.91 -54.36 22.43
N LEU A 6 -6.54 -55.28 21.71
CA LEU A 6 -7.90 -55.11 21.16
C LEU A 6 -8.78 -56.32 21.45
N LEU A 7 -8.86 -56.71 22.70
CA LEU A 7 -9.82 -57.78 23.12
C LEU A 7 -10.09 -57.71 24.62
N GLN A 8 -10.62 -56.58 25.11
CA GLN A 8 -11.28 -56.51 26.42
C GLN A 8 -12.14 -55.23 26.53
N LEU A 9 -13.17 -55.11 25.70
CA LEU A 9 -14.26 -54.12 25.88
C LEU A 9 -15.56 -54.71 25.31
N SER A 10 -15.95 -55.87 25.79
CA SER A 10 -17.30 -56.41 25.54
C SER A 10 -17.83 -56.91 26.87
N GLU A 11 -18.34 -56.00 27.70
CA GLU A 11 -19.31 -56.26 28.76
C GLU A 11 -19.41 -55.04 29.68
N MET A 12 -20.17 -54.01 29.25
CA MET A 12 -20.72 -53.00 30.16
C MET A 12 -22.17 -52.73 29.81
N PRO A 13 -23.11 -52.75 30.78
CA PRO A 13 -24.55 -52.64 30.52
C PRO A 13 -24.96 -51.23 30.11
N ALA A 14 -25.90 -51.19 29.17
CA ALA A 14 -26.39 -50.00 28.44
C ALA A 14 -27.01 -48.84 29.27
N ARG A 15 -26.91 -48.84 30.58
CA ARG A 15 -27.45 -47.76 31.46
C ARG A 15 -26.45 -46.74 31.94
N ALA A 16 -25.15 -46.91 31.71
CA ALA A 16 -24.10 -45.94 32.07
C ALA A 16 -23.77 -44.93 30.98
N LEU A 17 -24.31 -45.09 29.75
CA LEU A 17 -23.98 -44.25 28.59
C LEU A 17 -24.86 -43.00 28.43
N LEU A 18 -25.95 -42.84 29.22
CA LEU A 18 -26.83 -41.68 29.12
C LEU A 18 -26.45 -40.54 30.10
N ALA A 19 -25.71 -40.78 31.17
CA ALA A 19 -25.30 -39.78 32.12
C ALA A 19 -24.00 -39.05 31.73
N GLY A 20 -23.16 -39.69 30.86
CA GLY A 20 -21.90 -39.11 30.38
C GLY A 20 -22.06 -38.15 29.21
N ARG A 21 -23.20 -38.16 28.51
CA ARG A 21 -23.43 -37.31 27.33
C ARG A 21 -24.05 -35.95 27.65
N LEU A 22 -24.64 -35.77 28.85
CA LEU A 22 -25.14 -34.45 29.29
C LEU A 22 -24.08 -33.59 30.01
N ALA A 23 -22.98 -34.16 30.50
CA ALA A 23 -21.90 -33.43 31.11
C ALA A 23 -20.88 -32.87 30.08
N ALA A 24 -20.80 -33.48 28.88
CA ALA A 24 -19.88 -33.02 27.82
C ALA A 24 -20.44 -31.90 26.94
N VAL A 25 -21.74 -31.59 27.04
CA VAL A 25 -22.39 -30.53 26.27
C VAL A 25 -22.41 -29.17 27.04
N LEU A 26 -22.15 -29.19 28.35
CA LEU A 26 -22.15 -27.99 29.18
C LEU A 26 -20.76 -27.40 29.44
N PHE A 27 -19.69 -27.98 28.88
CA PHE A 27 -18.31 -27.45 29.05
C PHE A 27 -17.68 -26.90 27.76
N SER A 28 -18.44 -26.82 26.67
CA SER A 28 -17.99 -26.24 25.39
C SER A 28 -18.59 -24.85 25.11
N LEU A 29 -19.11 -24.16 26.13
CA LEU A 29 -19.35 -22.72 26.10
C LEU A 29 -18.23 -21.99 26.84
N ALA A 30 -16.97 -22.36 26.57
CA ALA A 30 -15.83 -21.58 26.96
C ALA A 30 -15.59 -20.56 25.84
N THR A 31 -16.07 -19.33 26.11
CA THR A 31 -15.47 -18.06 25.69
C THR A 31 -14.76 -18.11 24.33
N ILE A 32 -15.55 -18.06 23.23
CA ILE A 32 -15.10 -17.31 22.06
C ILE A 32 -15.12 -15.86 22.55
N THR A 33 -14.05 -15.41 23.20
CA THR A 33 -13.65 -14.02 23.18
C THR A 33 -13.30 -13.77 21.73
N THR A 34 -14.29 -13.33 20.94
CA THR A 34 -14.02 -12.63 19.70
C THR A 34 -13.16 -11.45 20.11
N ALA A 35 -11.85 -11.55 19.88
CA ALA A 35 -10.98 -10.40 19.92
C ALA A 35 -11.61 -9.41 18.93
N VAL A 36 -12.28 -8.38 19.44
CA VAL A 36 -12.72 -7.25 18.62
C VAL A 36 -11.43 -6.64 18.09
N PRO A 37 -11.19 -6.58 16.77
CA PRO A 37 -9.96 -6.01 16.27
C PRO A 37 -9.84 -4.59 16.81
N ALA A 38 -8.72 -4.30 17.48
CA ALA A 38 -8.47 -2.99 18.12
C ALA A 38 -8.44 -1.87 17.08
N PHE A 39 -8.08 -2.18 15.86
CA PHE A 39 -8.34 -1.35 14.69
C PHE A 39 -9.81 -1.57 14.31
N GLY A 40 -10.67 -0.72 14.82
CA GLY A 40 -12.02 -0.67 14.31
C GLY A 40 -11.95 -0.41 12.83
N GLN A 41 -12.68 -1.21 12.11
CA GLN A 41 -12.89 -1.07 10.67
C GLN A 41 -13.49 0.31 10.36
N ALA A 42 -12.69 1.37 10.46
CA ALA A 42 -12.95 2.62 9.76
C ALA A 42 -12.87 2.40 8.23
N GLY A 43 -12.54 1.17 7.84
CA GLY A 43 -12.50 0.66 6.49
C GLY A 43 -13.01 -0.76 6.40
N GLY A 44 -14.27 -1.10 6.83
CA GLY A 44 -14.88 -2.26 6.26
C GLY A 44 -15.31 -3.44 7.10
N ALA A 45 -15.73 -3.29 8.37
CA ALA A 45 -16.55 -4.35 8.97
C ALA A 45 -17.98 -4.24 8.45
N GLY A 46 -18.32 -5.06 7.56
CA GLY A 46 -19.68 -5.28 7.12
C GLY A 46 -20.00 -5.01 5.66
N LEU A 47 -19.05 -4.53 4.88
CA LEU A 47 -19.26 -4.25 3.47
C LEU A 47 -18.15 -4.91 2.67
N GLY A 48 -18.42 -6.02 2.06
CA GLY A 48 -17.50 -6.94 1.37
C GLY A 48 -16.56 -6.40 0.30
N ALA A 49 -16.26 -5.12 0.29
CA ALA A 49 -15.30 -4.51 -0.61
C ALA A 49 -14.59 -3.36 0.08
N GLN A 50 -13.39 -3.62 0.60
CA GLN A 50 -12.45 -2.56 0.94
C GLN A 50 -11.91 -1.99 -0.37
N ALA A 51 -12.20 -0.72 -0.66
CA ALA A 51 -11.72 -0.05 -1.87
C ALA A 51 -10.51 0.83 -1.52
N VAL A 52 -9.39 0.58 -2.18
CA VAL A 52 -8.20 1.42 -2.12
C VAL A 52 -7.92 1.92 -3.54
N GLY A 53 -7.70 3.22 -3.72
CA GLY A 53 -7.43 3.79 -5.04
C GLY A 53 -8.53 3.58 -6.08
N GLY A 54 -9.79 3.38 -5.65
CA GLY A 54 -10.94 3.14 -6.53
C GLY A 54 -10.96 1.76 -7.18
N ILE A 55 -10.25 0.78 -6.63
CA ILE A 55 -10.32 -0.63 -7.03
C ILE A 55 -10.95 -1.46 -5.92
N SER A 56 -11.56 -2.58 -6.26
CA SER A 56 -11.98 -3.65 -5.36
C SER A 56 -11.29 -4.94 -5.75
N ILE A 57 -11.17 -5.83 -4.78
CA ILE A 57 -10.60 -7.17 -4.97
C ILE A 57 -11.67 -8.16 -4.55
N ASP A 58 -12.06 -9.06 -5.45
CA ASP A 58 -13.05 -10.08 -5.15
C ASP A 58 -12.46 -11.27 -4.36
N ALA A 59 -13.28 -12.25 -4.04
CA ALA A 59 -12.88 -13.43 -3.26
C ALA A 59 -11.80 -14.28 -3.97
N ASP A 60 -11.71 -14.21 -5.29
CA ASP A 60 -10.72 -14.93 -6.09
C ASP A 60 -9.42 -14.13 -6.24
N GLY A 61 -9.39 -12.89 -5.72
CA GLY A 61 -8.24 -11.98 -5.81
C GLY A 61 -8.16 -11.21 -7.13
N ILE A 62 -9.27 -11.10 -7.85
CA ILE A 62 -9.31 -10.38 -9.13
C ILE A 62 -9.59 -8.90 -8.87
N ILE A 63 -8.73 -8.05 -9.44
CA ILE A 63 -8.90 -6.58 -9.36
C ILE A 63 -9.99 -6.13 -10.33
N GLN A 64 -10.87 -5.28 -9.82
CA GLN A 64 -11.93 -4.61 -10.59
C GLN A 64 -11.97 -3.12 -10.28
N ASN A 65 -12.29 -2.30 -11.28
CA ASN A 65 -12.60 -0.89 -11.02
C ASN A 65 -13.96 -0.80 -10.35
N LEU A 66 -14.05 -0.02 -9.30
CA LEU A 66 -15.36 0.35 -8.74
C LEU A 66 -16.08 1.32 -9.67
N ASP A 67 -17.39 1.12 -9.81
CA ASP A 67 -18.21 2.09 -10.47
C ASP A 67 -18.41 3.36 -9.59
N PRO A 68 -18.74 4.53 -10.18
CA PRO A 68 -18.91 5.76 -9.41
C PRO A 68 -19.96 5.68 -8.30
N ARG A 69 -21.02 4.88 -8.47
CA ARG A 69 -22.08 4.73 -7.46
C ARG A 69 -21.57 3.92 -6.25
N ALA A 70 -20.79 2.86 -6.50
CA ALA A 70 -20.18 2.09 -5.44
C ALA A 70 -19.18 2.96 -4.62
N ILE A 71 -18.41 3.81 -5.29
CA ILE A 71 -17.51 4.77 -4.63
C ILE A 71 -18.30 5.74 -3.74
N GLU A 72 -19.38 6.32 -4.25
CA GLU A 72 -20.24 7.25 -3.50
C GLU A 72 -20.90 6.57 -2.29
N GLN A 73 -21.39 5.34 -2.45
CA GLN A 73 -21.96 4.56 -1.35
C GLN A 73 -20.93 4.31 -0.24
N LEU A 74 -19.72 3.89 -0.59
CA LEU A 74 -18.63 3.69 0.37
C LEU A 74 -18.27 4.99 1.09
N ALA A 75 -18.19 6.10 0.36
CA ALA A 75 -17.91 7.41 0.95
C ALA A 75 -18.98 7.82 1.97
N ASN A 76 -20.26 7.63 1.64
CA ASN A 76 -21.38 7.95 2.53
C ASN A 76 -21.34 7.07 3.80
N GLN A 77 -21.13 5.78 3.65
CA GLN A 77 -21.01 4.85 4.78
C GLN A 77 -19.85 5.21 5.71
N ARG A 78 -18.68 5.56 5.16
CA ARG A 78 -17.54 6.02 5.95
C ARG A 78 -17.85 7.33 6.70
N ARG A 79 -18.56 8.28 6.07
CA ARG A 79 -18.99 9.52 6.72
C ARG A 79 -19.96 9.23 7.90
N GLU A 80 -20.89 8.32 7.73
CA GLU A 80 -21.81 7.89 8.79
C GLU A 80 -21.06 7.22 9.96
N LEU A 81 -20.14 6.32 9.68
CA LEU A 81 -19.34 5.61 10.69
C LEU A 81 -18.45 6.57 11.51
N LEU A 82 -18.00 7.65 10.91
CA LEU A 82 -17.10 8.63 11.52
C LEU A 82 -17.85 9.89 12.02
N ALA A 83 -19.16 9.98 11.83
CA ALA A 83 -19.97 11.10 12.30
C ALA A 83 -19.83 11.26 13.83
N GLY A 84 -19.49 12.48 14.28
CA GLY A 84 -19.31 12.80 15.68
C GLY A 84 -18.03 12.28 16.34
N LYS A 85 -17.15 11.62 15.60
CA LYS A 85 -15.83 11.23 16.11
C LYS A 85 -14.79 12.33 15.85
N PRO A 86 -13.84 12.57 16.78
CA PRO A 86 -12.72 13.47 16.51
C PRO A 86 -11.89 12.93 15.34
N LEU A 87 -11.71 13.73 14.32
CA LEU A 87 -10.95 13.36 13.11
C LEU A 87 -9.57 14.04 13.04
N GLY A 88 -8.92 14.25 14.19
CA GLY A 88 -7.60 14.86 14.26
C GLY A 88 -7.61 16.30 14.75
N ALA A 89 -6.48 17.00 14.56
CA ALA A 89 -6.28 18.36 15.04
C ALA A 89 -7.20 19.37 14.35
N ALA A 90 -7.53 20.45 15.06
CA ALA A 90 -8.31 21.54 14.49
C ALA A 90 -7.40 22.45 13.66
N GLY A 91 -7.44 22.27 12.32
CA GLY A 91 -6.81 23.17 11.37
C GLY A 91 -5.41 22.78 10.90
N ARG A 92 -4.94 23.48 9.85
CA ARG A 92 -3.65 23.23 9.20
C ARG A 92 -2.49 23.65 10.09
N ARG A 93 -1.46 22.82 10.13
CA ARG A 93 -0.22 23.03 10.87
C ARG A 93 0.98 22.83 9.93
N GLU A 94 1.97 23.71 10.01
CA GLU A 94 3.20 23.58 9.22
C GLU A 94 4.08 22.44 9.74
N LEU A 95 4.12 22.27 11.07
CA LEU A 95 4.93 21.23 11.70
C LEU A 95 4.12 20.53 12.82
N GLN A 96 3.19 19.68 12.41
CA GLN A 96 2.51 18.76 13.32
C GLN A 96 3.52 17.76 13.86
N LYS A 97 3.55 17.58 15.18
CA LYS A 97 4.41 16.64 15.88
C LYS A 97 3.58 15.53 16.49
N VAL A 98 4.06 14.31 16.43
CA VAL A 98 3.34 13.10 16.90
C VAL A 98 4.28 12.23 17.71
N SER A 99 3.91 11.95 18.96
CA SER A 99 4.63 11.09 19.89
C SER A 99 4.27 9.64 19.66
N LEU A 100 5.24 8.82 19.25
CA LEU A 100 5.01 7.38 19.09
C LEU A 100 4.75 6.69 20.43
N ARG A 101 5.43 7.09 21.50
CA ARG A 101 5.17 6.54 22.84
C ARG A 101 3.73 6.74 23.29
N ARG A 102 3.17 7.93 23.04
CA ARG A 102 1.78 8.23 23.43
C ARG A 102 0.77 7.56 22.49
N ILE A 103 1.11 7.37 21.21
CA ILE A 103 0.32 6.53 20.29
C ILE A 103 0.29 5.09 20.79
N ILE A 104 1.44 4.52 21.15
CA ILE A 104 1.53 3.17 21.72
C ILE A 104 0.62 3.06 22.96
N ALA A 105 0.73 3.99 23.89
CA ALA A 105 -0.11 3.99 25.09
C ALA A 105 -1.62 4.08 24.77
N ALA A 106 -2.01 4.86 23.74
CA ALA A 106 -3.41 4.95 23.32
C ALA A 106 -3.90 3.62 22.66
N VAL A 107 -3.05 2.97 21.88
CA VAL A 107 -3.33 1.65 21.28
C VAL A 107 -3.48 0.60 22.38
N GLU A 108 -2.52 0.49 23.32
CA GLU A 108 -2.60 -0.44 24.45
C GLU A 108 -3.86 -0.22 25.31
N ALA A 109 -4.21 1.03 25.57
CA ALA A 109 -5.42 1.36 26.31
C ALA A 109 -6.70 0.94 25.56
N ALA A 110 -6.73 1.05 24.24
CA ALA A 110 -7.84 0.59 23.42
C ALA A 110 -7.93 -0.94 23.41
N VAL A 111 -6.80 -1.65 23.23
CA VAL A 111 -6.72 -3.11 23.29
C VAL A 111 -7.18 -3.64 24.64
N ALA A 112 -6.66 -3.07 25.74
CA ALA A 112 -7.01 -3.48 27.12
C ALA A 112 -8.50 -3.31 27.43
N LYS A 113 -9.15 -2.30 26.81
CA LYS A 113 -10.60 -2.03 26.98
C LYS A 113 -11.48 -2.80 25.99
N GLY A 114 -10.90 -3.51 25.03
CA GLY A 114 -11.63 -4.10 23.89
C GLY A 114 -12.37 -3.02 23.06
N SER A 115 -11.86 -1.79 23.02
CA SER A 115 -12.43 -0.66 22.28
C SER A 115 -11.66 -0.40 20.99
N GLN A 116 -12.28 0.36 20.09
CA GLN A 116 -11.60 0.81 18.88
C GLN A 116 -10.52 1.85 19.20
N VAL A 117 -9.40 1.80 18.48
CA VAL A 117 -8.38 2.85 18.50
C VAL A 117 -9.00 4.15 17.99
N PRO A 118 -8.80 5.30 18.66
CA PRO A 118 -9.32 6.59 18.22
C PRO A 118 -8.88 6.95 16.78
N THR A 119 -9.75 7.58 16.01
CA THR A 119 -9.49 7.89 14.59
C THR A 119 -8.29 8.83 14.39
N ASP A 120 -8.11 9.78 15.31
CA ASP A 120 -6.97 10.69 15.31
C ASP A 120 -5.63 9.94 15.53
N VAL A 121 -5.63 8.89 16.34
CA VAL A 121 -4.49 7.98 16.50
C VAL A 121 -4.25 7.17 15.23
N LEU A 122 -5.32 6.66 14.59
CA LEU A 122 -5.24 5.92 13.33
C LEU A 122 -4.66 6.75 12.17
N THR A 123 -4.88 8.08 12.19
CA THR A 123 -4.36 9.02 11.18
C THR A 123 -3.07 9.73 11.60
N LEU A 124 -2.36 9.20 12.61
CA LEU A 124 -1.13 9.80 13.12
C LEU A 124 -1.29 11.30 13.40
N GLY A 125 -2.39 11.70 14.06
CA GLY A 125 -2.69 13.09 14.43
C GLY A 125 -2.96 14.01 13.23
N GLY A 126 -3.24 13.46 12.06
CA GLY A 126 -3.48 14.23 10.85
C GLY A 126 -2.21 14.59 10.05
N LEU A 127 -1.11 13.86 10.24
CA LEU A 127 0.11 14.04 9.44
C LEU A 127 -0.16 13.71 7.96
N GLU A 128 0.26 14.61 7.05
CA GLU A 128 0.22 14.42 5.60
C GLU A 128 1.47 13.72 5.06
N ARG A 129 2.61 13.85 5.74
CA ARG A 129 3.91 13.20 5.46
C ARG A 129 4.85 13.34 6.65
N VAL A 130 5.92 12.56 6.66
CA VAL A 130 7.00 12.74 7.63
C VAL A 130 8.13 13.56 7.00
N GLU A 131 8.47 14.67 7.64
CA GLU A 131 9.65 15.47 7.28
C GLU A 131 10.79 15.30 8.28
N TYR A 132 10.45 15.03 9.55
CA TYR A 132 11.44 14.88 10.60
C TYR A 132 11.13 13.67 11.48
N VAL A 133 12.20 13.04 11.96
CA VAL A 133 12.18 12.07 13.05
C VAL A 133 13.10 12.58 14.15
N PHE A 134 12.57 12.75 15.35
CA PHE A 134 13.33 13.23 16.51
C PHE A 134 13.39 12.17 17.60
N VAL A 135 14.57 11.99 18.18
CA VAL A 135 14.81 11.13 19.34
C VAL A 135 14.73 11.99 20.60
N ASP A 136 13.82 11.65 21.51
CA ASP A 136 13.67 12.30 22.82
C ASP A 136 14.03 11.30 23.92
N ARG A 137 15.29 11.36 24.36
CA ARG A 137 15.80 10.47 25.41
C ARG A 137 15.16 10.72 26.76
N ASP A 138 14.85 11.98 27.08
CA ASP A 138 14.28 12.36 28.38
C ASP A 138 12.84 11.82 28.52
N ALA A 139 12.05 11.94 27.46
CA ALA A 139 10.70 11.41 27.44
C ALA A 139 10.62 9.93 26.99
N ARG A 140 11.74 9.30 26.65
CA ARG A 140 11.80 7.94 26.05
C ARG A 140 10.87 7.79 24.85
N ASP A 141 11.04 8.65 23.85
CA ASP A 141 10.07 8.78 22.77
C ASP A 141 10.74 9.01 21.42
N LEU A 142 10.05 8.60 20.37
CA LEU A 142 10.31 9.03 18.99
C LEU A 142 9.17 9.96 18.55
N VAL A 143 9.53 11.10 18.00
CA VAL A 143 8.58 12.09 17.52
C VAL A 143 8.67 12.17 16.00
N LEU A 144 7.57 11.84 15.32
CA LEU A 144 7.41 12.09 13.90
C LEU A 144 6.86 13.50 13.71
N ALA A 145 7.41 14.26 12.75
CA ALA A 145 6.92 15.60 12.49
C ALA A 145 6.88 15.93 11.00
N GLY A 146 5.90 16.75 10.63
CA GLY A 146 5.69 17.20 9.25
C GLY A 146 4.41 18.03 9.15
N PRO A 147 4.02 18.45 7.93
CA PRO A 147 2.75 19.14 7.74
C PRO A 147 1.58 18.26 8.15
N GLY A 148 0.58 18.87 8.77
CA GLY A 148 -0.62 18.18 9.21
C GLY A 148 -1.85 19.05 9.13
N ASP A 149 -3.02 18.43 9.16
CA ASP A 149 -4.32 19.10 9.09
C ASP A 149 -5.41 18.26 9.75
N ALA A 150 -6.59 18.85 9.89
CA ALA A 150 -7.80 18.12 10.25
C ALA A 150 -8.13 17.06 9.21
N ALA A 151 -8.57 15.89 9.64
CA ALA A 151 -9.03 14.85 8.73
C ALA A 151 -10.48 15.10 8.28
N VAL A 152 -10.74 14.89 7.00
CA VAL A 152 -12.08 14.85 6.42
C VAL A 152 -12.21 13.67 5.48
N ILE A 153 -13.44 13.26 5.15
CA ILE A 153 -13.68 12.23 4.15
C ILE A 153 -14.01 12.91 2.82
N ASP A 154 -13.20 12.62 1.81
CA ASP A 154 -13.40 13.13 0.45
C ASP A 154 -14.60 12.47 -0.27
N ALA A 155 -14.81 12.84 -1.53
CA ALA A 155 -15.91 12.29 -2.34
C ALA A 155 -15.70 10.79 -2.68
N THR A 156 -14.48 10.29 -2.57
CA THR A 156 -14.13 8.90 -2.85
C THR A 156 -14.04 8.04 -1.58
N GLY A 157 -14.28 8.65 -0.40
CA GLY A 157 -14.30 7.96 0.88
C GLY A 157 -12.94 7.88 1.57
N ASN A 158 -11.90 8.55 1.07
CA ASN A 158 -10.59 8.54 1.68
C ASN A 158 -10.49 9.57 2.83
N LEU A 159 -9.68 9.26 3.84
CA LEU A 159 -9.29 10.19 4.90
C LEU A 159 -8.20 11.12 4.36
N VAL A 160 -8.56 12.39 4.18
CA VAL A 160 -7.70 13.41 3.59
C VAL A 160 -7.60 14.63 4.51
N ALA A 161 -6.54 15.40 4.36
CA ALA A 161 -6.34 16.68 4.99
C ALA A 161 -7.38 17.70 4.47
N ALA A 162 -8.05 18.42 5.37
CA ALA A 162 -9.15 19.33 5.04
C ALA A 162 -8.73 20.47 4.09
N GLY A 163 -7.53 21.02 4.27
CA GLY A 163 -7.03 22.15 3.48
C GLY A 163 -6.36 21.75 2.17
N SER A 164 -5.60 20.63 2.17
CA SER A 164 -4.83 20.21 0.99
C SER A 164 -5.54 19.15 0.14
N GLY A 165 -6.52 18.42 0.70
CA GLY A 165 -7.14 17.26 0.07
C GLY A 165 -6.21 16.04 -0.08
N ARG A 166 -5.02 16.06 0.52
CA ARG A 166 -4.06 14.98 0.45
C ARG A 166 -4.40 13.87 1.43
N PRO A 167 -4.24 12.58 1.08
CA PRO A 167 -4.36 11.48 2.02
C PRO A 167 -3.43 11.66 3.22
N LEU A 168 -3.95 11.34 4.40
CA LEU A 168 -3.20 11.34 5.64
C LEU A 168 -2.37 10.07 5.78
N LEU A 169 -1.32 10.14 6.59
CA LEU A 169 -0.57 8.97 7.01
C LEU A 169 -1.43 8.07 7.88
N LEU A 170 -1.36 6.76 7.68
CA LEU A 170 -2.11 5.79 8.46
C LEU A 170 -1.18 5.02 9.42
N LEU A 171 -1.63 4.85 10.66
CA LEU A 171 -0.91 4.07 11.67
C LEU A 171 -0.75 2.61 11.24
N GLU A 172 -1.74 2.02 10.57
CA GLU A 172 -1.65 0.64 10.06
C GLU A 172 -0.50 0.47 9.06
N ASP A 173 -0.27 1.45 8.17
CA ASP A 173 0.82 1.40 7.21
C ASP A 173 2.20 1.56 7.88
N LEU A 174 2.29 2.38 8.93
CA LEU A 174 3.50 2.47 9.75
C LEU A 174 3.80 1.13 10.45
N ILE A 175 2.79 0.49 11.03
CA ILE A 175 2.95 -0.81 11.70
C ILE A 175 3.33 -1.89 10.68
N VAL A 176 2.69 -1.91 9.52
CA VAL A 176 3.07 -2.82 8.41
C VAL A 176 4.53 -2.62 8.03
N ALA A 177 4.98 -1.38 7.86
CA ALA A 177 6.36 -1.06 7.51
C ALA A 177 7.35 -1.52 8.60
N LEU A 178 7.02 -1.33 9.89
CA LEU A 178 7.83 -1.77 11.03
C LEU A 178 7.89 -3.31 11.14
N ARG A 179 6.78 -4.00 10.96
CA ARG A 179 6.71 -5.48 11.00
C ARG A 179 7.37 -6.14 9.79
N ALA A 180 7.40 -5.45 8.65
CA ALA A 180 7.94 -5.98 7.40
C ALA A 180 9.45 -5.77 7.22
N ILE A 181 10.16 -5.24 8.22
CA ILE A 181 11.58 -4.87 8.16
C ILE A 181 12.44 -6.00 7.57
N ASP A 182 12.36 -7.21 8.13
CA ASP A 182 13.19 -8.33 7.69
C ASP A 182 12.90 -8.77 6.25
N ALA A 183 11.62 -8.86 5.88
CA ALA A 183 11.19 -9.23 4.54
C ALA A 183 11.60 -8.17 3.49
N ALA A 184 11.41 -6.89 3.84
CA ALA A 184 11.74 -5.79 2.96
C ALA A 184 13.26 -5.57 2.82
N ARG A 185 14.06 -5.88 3.84
CA ARG A 185 15.53 -5.80 3.79
C ARG A 185 16.11 -6.74 2.75
N MET A 186 15.54 -7.94 2.59
CA MET A 186 16.02 -8.94 1.64
C MET A 186 15.70 -8.62 0.18
N GLY A 187 14.63 -7.91 -0.12
CA GLY A 187 14.17 -7.74 -1.51
C GLY A 187 13.47 -6.43 -1.81
N GLY A 188 13.48 -5.46 -0.90
CA GLY A 188 12.70 -4.21 -1.02
C GLY A 188 11.20 -4.44 -0.88
N MET A 189 10.46 -3.36 -0.91
CA MET A 189 9.01 -3.36 -1.01
C MET A 189 8.62 -3.21 -2.47
N ARG A 190 7.77 -4.11 -2.96
CA ARG A 190 7.44 -4.17 -4.38
C ARG A 190 6.09 -4.78 -4.66
N CYS A 191 5.53 -4.40 -5.78
CA CYS A 191 4.50 -5.16 -6.49
C CYS A 191 4.80 -5.21 -7.98
N SER A 192 4.24 -6.18 -8.69
CA SER A 192 4.20 -6.16 -10.15
C SER A 192 2.92 -6.79 -10.68
N ILE A 193 2.48 -6.32 -11.85
CA ILE A 193 1.42 -6.91 -12.65
C ILE A 193 2.06 -7.31 -13.99
N ASP A 194 2.20 -8.61 -14.21
CA ASP A 194 2.90 -9.16 -15.36
C ASP A 194 2.08 -10.26 -16.05
N PRO A 195 2.18 -10.41 -17.37
CA PRO A 195 1.63 -11.59 -18.06
C PRO A 195 2.27 -12.87 -17.56
N SER A 196 1.50 -13.96 -17.53
CA SER A 196 2.04 -15.27 -17.20
C SER A 196 2.92 -15.82 -18.34
N PRO A 197 3.91 -16.70 -18.06
CA PRO A 197 4.70 -17.36 -19.10
C PRO A 197 3.82 -18.13 -20.11
N GLU A 198 2.77 -18.78 -19.62
CA GLU A 198 1.79 -19.52 -20.43
C GLU A 198 1.01 -18.59 -21.35
N GLY A 199 0.53 -17.45 -20.83
CA GLY A 199 -0.15 -16.43 -21.63
C GLY A 199 0.74 -15.84 -22.71
N ILE A 200 2.02 -15.57 -22.40
CA ILE A 200 3.00 -15.12 -23.39
C ILE A 200 3.18 -16.18 -24.50
N ALA A 201 3.31 -17.46 -24.16
CA ALA A 201 3.47 -18.54 -25.15
C ALA A 201 2.20 -18.68 -26.03
N GLN A 202 1.01 -18.60 -25.46
CA GLN A 202 -0.25 -18.63 -26.20
C GLN A 202 -0.39 -17.43 -27.13
N LEU A 203 -0.06 -16.22 -26.65
CA LEU A 203 -0.05 -15.01 -27.47
C LEU A 203 0.92 -15.14 -28.65
N GLN A 204 2.12 -15.67 -28.44
CA GLN A 204 3.10 -15.91 -29.51
C GLN A 204 2.56 -16.88 -30.55
N ALA A 205 1.97 -18.00 -30.12
CA ALA A 205 1.38 -18.98 -31.03
C ALA A 205 0.22 -18.37 -31.84
N PHE A 206 -0.62 -17.54 -31.20
CA PHE A 206 -1.70 -16.82 -31.86
C PHE A 206 -1.15 -15.86 -32.94
N LEU A 207 -0.18 -14.99 -32.57
CA LEU A 207 0.42 -14.01 -33.48
C LEU A 207 1.12 -14.66 -34.68
N GLY A 208 1.71 -15.84 -34.49
CA GLY A 208 2.33 -16.62 -35.58
C GLY A 208 1.31 -17.12 -36.61
N ASN A 209 0.06 -17.24 -36.27
CA ASN A 209 -1.03 -17.73 -37.11
C ASN A 209 -1.93 -16.64 -37.70
N VAL A 210 -1.83 -15.37 -37.23
CA VAL A 210 -2.62 -14.26 -37.75
C VAL A 210 -2.17 -13.88 -39.14
N ARG A 211 -3.04 -14.06 -40.14
CA ARG A 211 -2.77 -13.75 -41.55
C ARG A 211 -3.41 -12.43 -42.02
N SER A 212 -4.36 -11.88 -41.28
CA SER A 212 -5.09 -10.67 -41.69
C SER A 212 -5.54 -9.90 -40.44
N LEU A 213 -5.43 -8.57 -40.49
CA LEU A 213 -5.89 -7.63 -39.45
C LEU A 213 -7.20 -6.95 -39.83
N ALA A 214 -8.05 -7.57 -40.65
CA ALA A 214 -9.26 -6.94 -41.18
C ALA A 214 -10.29 -6.59 -40.12
N ASP A 215 -10.46 -7.41 -39.07
CA ASP A 215 -11.30 -7.12 -37.89
C ASP A 215 -10.46 -6.92 -36.62
N SER A 216 -10.09 -5.67 -36.39
CA SER A 216 -9.23 -5.33 -35.26
C SER A 216 -9.87 -5.62 -33.90
N GLN A 217 -11.21 -5.55 -33.76
CA GLN A 217 -11.87 -5.80 -32.47
C GLN A 217 -11.90 -7.30 -32.13
N ALA A 218 -12.16 -8.15 -33.13
CA ALA A 218 -12.11 -9.60 -32.96
C ALA A 218 -10.67 -10.06 -32.60
N ILE A 219 -9.68 -9.47 -33.26
CA ILE A 219 -8.27 -9.77 -33.01
C ILE A 219 -7.87 -9.35 -31.59
N PHE A 220 -8.28 -8.16 -31.12
CA PHE A 220 -7.98 -7.74 -29.74
C PHE A 220 -8.56 -8.70 -28.72
N ARG A 221 -9.81 -9.11 -28.86
CA ARG A 221 -10.41 -10.11 -27.94
C ARG A 221 -9.65 -11.43 -27.95
N GLN A 222 -9.27 -11.93 -29.13
CA GLN A 222 -8.49 -13.16 -29.23
C GLN A 222 -7.09 -13.03 -28.61
N MET A 223 -6.48 -11.84 -28.69
CA MET A 223 -5.21 -11.56 -28.02
C MET A 223 -5.34 -11.45 -26.52
N GLU A 224 -6.43 -10.83 -26.02
CA GLU A 224 -6.77 -10.79 -24.59
C GLU A 224 -6.98 -12.21 -24.05
N GLU A 225 -7.76 -13.03 -24.76
CA GLU A 225 -7.98 -14.44 -24.45
C GLU A 225 -6.69 -15.25 -24.45
N ALA A 226 -5.84 -15.07 -25.47
CA ALA A 226 -4.57 -15.76 -25.59
C ALA A 226 -3.58 -15.37 -24.50
N LEU A 227 -3.51 -14.07 -24.13
CA LEU A 227 -2.64 -13.62 -23.06
C LEU A 227 -3.17 -14.03 -21.68
N GLY A 228 -4.50 -14.14 -21.57
CA GLY A 228 -5.16 -14.45 -20.29
C GLY A 228 -4.98 -13.37 -19.22
N PRO A 229 -5.38 -13.59 -17.97
CA PRO A 229 -5.21 -12.65 -16.89
C PRO A 229 -3.73 -12.46 -16.53
N GLN A 230 -3.37 -11.23 -16.18
CA GLN A 230 -2.05 -10.91 -15.67
C GLN A 230 -1.95 -11.29 -14.19
N GLN A 231 -0.78 -11.77 -13.80
CA GLN A 231 -0.48 -12.17 -12.43
C GLN A 231 0.03 -10.99 -11.62
N ILE A 232 -0.45 -10.88 -10.39
CA ILE A 232 0.01 -9.88 -9.43
C ILE A 232 0.96 -10.54 -8.44
N THR A 233 2.11 -9.93 -8.22
CA THR A 233 3.03 -10.32 -7.15
C THR A 233 3.24 -9.16 -6.20
N VAL A 234 3.26 -9.45 -4.90
CA VAL A 234 3.59 -8.50 -3.83
C VAL A 234 4.76 -9.08 -3.04
N GLY A 235 5.70 -8.25 -2.63
CA GLY A 235 6.82 -8.67 -1.81
C GLY A 235 7.32 -7.57 -0.90
N GLY A 236 7.89 -7.97 0.24
CA GLY A 236 8.40 -7.07 1.25
C GLY A 236 7.35 -6.48 2.19
N VAL A 237 6.06 -6.76 1.96
CA VAL A 237 4.94 -6.43 2.86
C VAL A 237 3.90 -7.55 2.79
N PRO A 238 3.03 -7.73 3.81
CA PRO A 238 1.91 -8.66 3.76
C PRO A 238 0.96 -8.31 2.61
N ALA A 239 0.59 -9.29 1.78
CA ALA A 239 -0.23 -9.07 0.58
C ALA A 239 -1.68 -8.69 0.91
N ASP A 240 -2.14 -8.96 2.12
CA ASP A 240 -3.46 -8.65 2.67
C ASP A 240 -3.47 -7.35 3.50
N SER A 241 -2.46 -6.49 3.35
CA SER A 241 -2.38 -5.19 4.02
C SER A 241 -2.89 -4.05 3.14
N HIS A 242 -3.32 -2.93 3.77
CA HIS A 242 -3.59 -1.66 3.08
C HIS A 242 -2.40 -1.21 2.25
N PHE A 243 -1.21 -1.29 2.82
CA PHE A 243 0.05 -0.95 2.14
C PHE A 243 0.20 -1.68 0.80
N ALA A 244 0.00 -3.01 0.79
CA ALA A 244 0.07 -3.82 -0.43
C ALA A 244 -0.98 -3.39 -1.46
N GLN A 245 -2.20 -3.08 -1.02
CA GLN A 245 -3.25 -2.61 -1.93
C GLN A 245 -2.90 -1.25 -2.55
N VAL A 246 -2.32 -0.33 -1.78
CA VAL A 246 -1.84 0.95 -2.32
C VAL A 246 -0.78 0.76 -3.39
N LEU A 247 0.21 -0.13 -3.16
CA LEU A 247 1.22 -0.46 -4.18
C LEU A 247 0.57 -0.93 -5.49
N VAL A 248 -0.33 -1.90 -5.37
CA VAL A 248 -0.99 -2.54 -6.52
C VAL A 248 -1.95 -1.58 -7.22
N ALA A 249 -2.73 -0.79 -6.47
CA ALA A 249 -3.66 0.18 -7.03
C ALA A 249 -2.95 1.30 -7.80
N ALA A 250 -1.84 1.81 -7.26
CA ALA A 250 -1.04 2.84 -7.91
C ALA A 250 -0.40 2.31 -9.21
N ASP A 251 0.14 1.09 -9.20
CA ASP A 251 0.64 0.41 -10.38
C ASP A 251 -0.46 0.21 -11.44
N TYR A 252 -1.60 -0.31 -11.03
CA TYR A 252 -2.74 -0.54 -11.90
C TYR A 252 -3.23 0.75 -12.57
N ARG A 253 -3.38 1.84 -11.80
CA ARG A 253 -3.77 3.16 -12.34
C ARG A 253 -2.73 3.73 -13.29
N MET A 254 -1.44 3.67 -12.95
CA MET A 254 -0.36 4.10 -13.83
C MET A 254 -0.45 3.41 -15.20
N LYS A 255 -0.64 2.09 -15.23
CA LYS A 255 -0.76 1.31 -16.46
C LYS A 255 -1.98 1.69 -17.28
N ARG A 256 -3.13 1.88 -16.64
CA ARG A 256 -4.36 2.30 -17.33
C ARG A 256 -4.22 3.67 -17.97
N ILE A 257 -3.55 4.63 -17.30
CA ILE A 257 -3.22 5.94 -17.87
C ILE A 257 -2.27 5.77 -19.06
N GLY A 258 -1.22 4.99 -18.93
CA GLY A 258 -0.28 4.70 -20.00
C GLY A 258 -0.95 4.07 -21.23
N MET A 259 -1.84 3.11 -21.00
CA MET A 259 -2.59 2.44 -22.06
C MET A 259 -3.73 3.27 -22.64
N GLY A 260 -4.06 4.43 -22.05
CA GLY A 260 -5.18 5.27 -22.48
C GLY A 260 -6.57 4.68 -22.15
N LEU A 261 -6.64 3.77 -21.20
CA LEU A 261 -7.89 3.19 -20.67
C LEU A 261 -8.57 4.13 -19.68
N GLU A 262 -7.83 5.08 -19.12
CA GLU A 262 -8.36 6.18 -18.32
C GLU A 262 -7.52 7.45 -18.53
N PRO A 263 -8.13 8.65 -18.39
CA PRO A 263 -7.41 9.90 -18.52
C PRO A 263 -6.58 10.17 -17.26
N SER A 264 -5.40 10.79 -17.42
CA SER A 264 -4.63 11.32 -16.28
C SER A 264 -5.34 12.49 -15.58
N GLY A 265 -6.22 13.18 -16.28
CA GLY A 265 -6.82 14.46 -15.87
C GLY A 265 -5.88 15.66 -15.99
N LEU A 266 -4.67 15.49 -16.56
CA LEU A 266 -3.65 16.52 -16.72
C LEU A 266 -3.35 16.77 -18.21
N GLN A 267 -3.35 18.06 -18.62
CA GLN A 267 -3.03 18.41 -20.00
C GLN A 267 -1.59 18.01 -20.41
N GLY A 268 -0.65 18.05 -19.46
CA GLY A 268 0.76 17.73 -19.71
C GLY A 268 1.11 16.24 -19.68
N LEU A 269 0.16 15.35 -19.37
CA LEU A 269 0.37 13.92 -19.25
C LEU A 269 -0.60 13.13 -20.15
N PRO A 270 -0.32 13.01 -21.45
CA PRO A 270 -1.08 12.15 -22.37
C PRO A 270 -0.82 10.67 -22.08
N SER A 271 -1.64 9.76 -22.64
CA SER A 271 -1.31 8.33 -22.57
C SER A 271 -0.10 8.00 -23.44
N TYR A 272 0.68 6.98 -23.05
CA TYR A 272 1.75 6.44 -23.88
C TYR A 272 1.22 6.03 -25.28
N LEU A 273 0.07 5.33 -25.31
CA LEU A 273 -0.56 4.92 -26.54
C LEU A 273 -0.81 6.08 -27.52
N SER A 274 -1.21 7.26 -27.02
CA SER A 274 -1.44 8.44 -27.87
C SER A 274 -0.16 9.06 -28.44
N MET A 275 0.99 8.83 -27.78
CA MET A 275 2.30 9.32 -28.20
C MET A 275 3.00 8.42 -29.21
N VAL A 276 2.64 7.14 -29.26
CA VAL A 276 3.27 6.15 -30.15
C VAL A 276 2.96 6.49 -31.63
N PRO A 277 3.98 6.56 -32.52
CA PRO A 277 3.75 6.79 -33.94
C PRO A 277 3.06 5.58 -34.60
N ALA A 278 2.41 5.80 -35.75
CA ALA A 278 1.79 4.70 -36.50
C ALA A 278 2.81 3.61 -36.85
N GLY A 279 2.51 2.35 -36.55
CA GLY A 279 3.40 1.21 -36.77
C GLY A 279 4.62 1.13 -35.84
N GLY A 280 4.68 1.97 -34.77
CA GLY A 280 5.77 1.97 -33.78
C GLY A 280 5.29 1.65 -32.37
N GLY A 281 6.25 1.55 -31.44
CA GLY A 281 6.02 1.29 -30.03
C GLY A 281 5.94 -0.19 -29.64
N SER A 282 5.92 -0.45 -28.34
CA SER A 282 5.76 -1.81 -27.79
C SER A 282 4.29 -2.12 -27.54
N MET A 283 3.87 -3.34 -27.92
CA MET A 283 2.56 -3.87 -27.54
C MET A 283 2.50 -4.26 -26.08
N LEU A 284 3.64 -4.51 -25.48
CA LEU A 284 3.84 -4.91 -24.09
C LEU A 284 4.85 -3.94 -23.42
N PRO A 285 4.55 -2.64 -23.30
CA PRO A 285 5.45 -1.72 -22.61
C PRO A 285 5.56 -2.11 -21.13
N ARG A 286 6.69 -1.77 -20.52
CA ARG A 286 6.95 -2.02 -19.12
C ARG A 286 7.23 -0.72 -18.40
N PHE A 287 6.48 -0.46 -17.34
CA PHE A 287 6.57 0.75 -16.54
C PHE A 287 6.77 0.43 -15.06
N TRP A 288 7.62 1.21 -14.39
CA TRP A 288 7.91 1.09 -12.98
C TRP A 288 7.78 2.44 -12.27
N LEU A 289 7.22 2.44 -11.07
CA LEU A 289 7.37 3.53 -10.12
C LEU A 289 8.46 3.17 -9.12
N GLU A 290 9.42 4.07 -8.97
CA GLU A 290 10.54 3.95 -8.04
C GLU A 290 10.62 5.20 -7.17
N ALA A 291 10.89 5.03 -5.89
CA ALA A 291 11.10 6.14 -4.98
C ALA A 291 12.55 6.65 -5.05
N ARG A 292 12.71 7.95 -4.84
CA ARG A 292 14.01 8.60 -4.64
C ARG A 292 13.90 9.64 -3.54
N TYR A 293 15.00 9.82 -2.81
CA TYR A 293 15.18 10.83 -1.77
C TYR A 293 16.47 11.59 -2.00
N ASP A 294 16.53 12.82 -1.51
CA ASP A 294 17.81 13.49 -1.29
C ASP A 294 18.50 12.80 -0.09
N PRO A 295 19.82 12.93 0.08
CA PRO A 295 20.51 12.44 1.27
C PRO A 295 19.80 12.90 2.55
N ILE A 296 19.54 11.96 3.48
CA ILE A 296 18.83 12.30 4.72
C ILE A 296 19.73 13.17 5.58
N ALA A 297 19.25 14.38 5.91
CA ALA A 297 19.99 15.27 6.79
C ALA A 297 19.85 14.83 8.25
N ARG A 298 20.96 14.86 9.00
CA ARG A 298 21.02 14.53 10.41
C ARG A 298 21.75 15.58 11.21
N ASP A 299 21.44 15.71 12.49
CA ASP A 299 22.26 16.51 13.41
C ASP A 299 23.54 15.76 13.79
N PRO A 300 24.56 16.45 14.35
CA PRO A 300 25.81 15.82 14.77
C PRO A 300 25.65 14.71 15.81
N ASP A 301 24.61 14.80 16.66
CA ASP A 301 24.35 13.83 17.74
C ASP A 301 23.50 12.64 17.27
N GLU A 302 23.07 12.60 16.02
CA GLU A 302 22.19 11.59 15.42
C GLU A 302 20.87 11.41 16.17
N LEU A 303 20.34 12.49 16.74
CA LEU A 303 19.06 12.55 17.46
C LEU A 303 17.94 13.24 16.68
N ALA A 304 18.29 13.84 15.55
CA ALA A 304 17.35 14.52 14.66
C ALA A 304 17.65 14.20 13.21
N TRP A 305 16.60 13.84 12.48
CA TRP A 305 16.68 13.39 11.10
C TRP A 305 15.66 14.15 10.26
N LYS A 306 16.05 14.59 9.06
CA LYS A 306 15.18 15.28 8.10
C LYS A 306 15.15 14.53 6.78
N LEU A 307 13.94 14.14 6.38
CA LEU A 307 13.64 13.54 5.09
C LEU A 307 13.25 14.63 4.10
N SER A 308 13.94 14.70 2.95
CA SER A 308 13.67 15.72 1.93
C SER A 308 13.82 15.13 0.53
N GLY A 309 13.38 15.88 -0.47
CA GLY A 309 13.57 15.55 -1.87
C GLY A 309 12.84 14.30 -2.35
N ARG A 310 11.84 13.78 -1.61
CA ARG A 310 11.03 12.64 -2.04
C ARG A 310 10.48 12.86 -3.44
N LYS A 311 10.81 11.95 -4.33
CA LYS A 311 10.29 11.89 -5.71
C LYS A 311 9.89 10.47 -6.04
N LEU A 312 8.72 10.30 -6.64
CA LEU A 312 8.34 9.06 -7.32
C LEU A 312 8.69 9.27 -8.80
N VAL A 313 9.54 8.41 -9.32
CA VAL A 313 9.99 8.46 -10.70
C VAL A 313 9.41 7.29 -11.47
N CYS A 314 8.97 7.54 -12.70
CA CYS A 314 8.53 6.50 -13.61
C CYS A 314 9.70 6.09 -14.49
N LEU A 315 9.92 4.79 -14.62
CA LEU A 315 10.97 4.18 -15.40
C LEU A 315 10.38 3.19 -16.41
N THR A 316 11.11 2.87 -17.44
CA THR A 316 10.72 1.86 -18.43
C THR A 316 11.88 0.95 -18.77
N GLU A 317 11.56 -0.32 -19.02
CA GLU A 317 12.45 -1.30 -19.61
C GLU A 317 11.90 -1.69 -20.98
N SER A 318 12.79 -2.02 -21.90
CA SER A 318 12.40 -2.55 -23.20
C SER A 318 12.47 -4.07 -23.15
N ASP A 319 11.33 -4.72 -23.22
CA ASP A 319 11.23 -6.17 -23.29
C ASP A 319 11.15 -6.64 -24.73
N LEU A 320 11.77 -7.77 -25.03
CA LEU A 320 11.73 -8.42 -26.35
C LEU A 320 10.86 -9.67 -26.27
N LEU A 321 9.81 -9.70 -27.08
CA LEU A 321 9.02 -10.91 -27.29
C LEU A 321 9.72 -11.75 -28.40
N ALA A 322 10.56 -12.69 -27.98
CA ALA A 322 11.28 -13.60 -28.87
C ALA A 322 10.52 -14.93 -29.03
N ARG A 323 10.98 -15.79 -29.92
CA ARG A 323 10.39 -17.14 -30.10
C ARG A 323 10.50 -18.00 -28.85
N GLU A 324 11.57 -17.77 -28.08
CA GLU A 324 11.86 -18.49 -26.83
C GLU A 324 11.13 -17.92 -25.60
N GLY A 325 10.27 -16.91 -25.76
CA GLY A 325 9.54 -16.25 -24.69
C GLY A 325 9.90 -14.77 -24.52
N LEU A 326 9.42 -14.17 -23.42
CA LEU A 326 9.66 -12.77 -23.07
C LEU A 326 11.07 -12.61 -22.47
N GLN A 327 11.92 -11.83 -23.14
CA GLN A 327 13.26 -11.49 -22.66
C GLN A 327 13.26 -10.07 -22.06
N ARG A 328 13.46 -9.98 -20.73
CA ARG A 328 13.43 -8.73 -19.97
C ARG A 328 14.64 -7.84 -20.31
N GLY A 329 14.36 -6.56 -20.57
CA GLY A 329 15.39 -5.54 -20.77
C GLY A 329 16.25 -5.72 -22.05
N ARG A 330 15.94 -6.68 -22.93
CA ARG A 330 16.70 -6.96 -24.17
C ARG A 330 16.05 -6.38 -25.44
N GLY A 331 14.91 -5.70 -25.30
CA GLY A 331 14.27 -5.03 -26.42
C GLY A 331 14.97 -3.74 -26.82
N ARG A 332 14.63 -3.21 -28.00
CA ARG A 332 15.04 -1.87 -28.41
C ARG A 332 14.46 -0.85 -27.46
N SER A 333 15.26 0.17 -27.09
CA SER A 333 14.81 1.31 -26.29
C SER A 333 13.63 2.00 -26.98
N ASP A 334 12.45 1.97 -26.36
CA ASP A 334 11.28 2.70 -26.83
C ASP A 334 11.38 4.17 -26.38
N ALA A 335 11.71 5.07 -27.34
CA ALA A 335 11.85 6.48 -27.07
C ALA A 335 10.55 7.12 -26.56
N MET A 336 9.38 6.61 -27.00
CA MET A 336 8.08 7.12 -26.54
C MET A 336 7.77 6.66 -25.12
N ALA A 337 8.13 5.42 -24.77
CA ALA A 337 8.01 4.93 -23.40
C ALA A 337 8.90 5.74 -22.43
N LYS A 338 10.15 6.03 -22.81
CA LYS A 338 11.03 6.90 -22.04
C LYS A 338 10.43 8.30 -21.86
N ARG A 339 9.96 8.88 -22.96
CA ARG A 339 9.34 10.21 -22.94
C ARG A 339 8.09 10.24 -22.07
N TRP A 340 7.27 9.20 -22.14
CA TRP A 340 6.08 9.10 -21.28
C TRP A 340 6.48 8.99 -19.80
N CYS A 341 7.49 8.20 -19.45
CA CYS A 341 8.00 8.09 -18.09
C CYS A 341 8.56 9.43 -17.56
N GLU A 342 9.25 10.22 -18.41
CA GLU A 342 9.70 11.57 -18.06
C GLU A 342 8.51 12.50 -17.74
N LEU A 343 7.45 12.43 -18.55
CA LEU A 343 6.23 13.22 -18.32
C LEU A 343 5.51 12.75 -17.05
N MET A 344 5.37 11.45 -16.83
CA MET A 344 4.78 10.87 -15.62
C MET A 344 5.55 11.32 -14.37
N THR A 345 6.88 11.27 -14.41
CA THR A 345 7.75 11.76 -13.33
C THR A 345 7.57 13.25 -13.09
N LYS A 346 7.58 14.06 -14.16
CA LYS A 346 7.42 15.52 -14.07
C LYS A 346 6.08 15.90 -13.43
N HIS A 347 5.02 15.23 -13.81
CA HIS A 347 3.66 15.54 -13.37
C HIS A 347 3.17 14.68 -12.20
N TYR A 348 4.06 13.92 -11.53
CA TYR A 348 3.65 13.00 -10.47
C TYR A 348 2.90 13.71 -9.33
N ASN A 349 3.40 14.85 -8.87
CA ASN A 349 2.76 15.60 -7.78
C ASN A 349 1.40 16.18 -8.17
N ASP A 350 1.25 16.64 -9.42
CA ASP A 350 -0.04 17.11 -9.96
C ASP A 350 -1.03 15.96 -10.09
N LEU A 351 -0.53 14.79 -10.50
CA LEU A 351 -1.34 13.56 -10.58
C LEU A 351 -1.77 13.11 -9.18
N ALA A 352 -0.87 13.12 -8.21
CA ALA A 352 -1.15 12.76 -6.82
C ALA A 352 -2.18 13.70 -6.16
N ALA A 353 -2.24 14.96 -6.58
CA ALA A 353 -3.27 15.90 -6.14
C ALA A 353 -4.66 15.62 -6.74
N ARG A 354 -4.74 14.92 -7.87
CA ARG A 354 -5.99 14.57 -8.55
C ARG A 354 -6.46 13.14 -8.32
N GLN A 355 -5.53 12.24 -8.16
CA GLN A 355 -5.76 10.81 -7.95
C GLN A 355 -5.07 10.40 -6.65
N PRO A 356 -5.80 10.33 -5.53
CA PRO A 356 -5.26 10.17 -4.17
C PRO A 356 -4.32 8.98 -4.00
N VAL A 357 -4.53 7.88 -4.72
CA VAL A 357 -3.69 6.66 -4.62
C VAL A 357 -2.20 6.92 -4.88
N PHE A 358 -1.86 7.90 -5.73
CA PHE A 358 -0.45 8.27 -5.95
C PHE A 358 0.14 9.05 -4.77
N ALA A 359 -0.69 9.80 -4.03
CA ALA A 359 -0.28 10.40 -2.77
C ALA A 359 -0.20 9.37 -1.65
N GLU A 360 -1.13 8.41 -1.59
CA GLU A 360 -1.08 7.27 -0.65
C GLU A 360 0.20 6.43 -0.88
N LEU A 361 0.56 6.15 -2.14
CA LEU A 361 1.83 5.49 -2.44
C LEU A 361 3.03 6.27 -1.88
N ALA A 362 3.03 7.58 -2.05
CA ALA A 362 4.10 8.41 -1.50
C ALA A 362 4.13 8.38 0.03
N ASN A 363 2.97 8.27 0.70
CA ASN A 363 2.84 8.11 2.15
C ASN A 363 3.39 6.75 2.61
N CYS A 364 3.05 5.66 1.93
CA CYS A 364 3.61 4.34 2.20
C CYS A 364 5.13 4.33 2.08
N VAL A 365 5.68 5.01 1.07
CA VAL A 365 7.14 5.14 0.90
C VAL A 365 7.77 5.92 2.05
N ASP A 366 7.19 7.05 2.49
CA ASP A 366 7.68 7.80 3.65
C ASP A 366 7.71 6.93 4.91
N LEU A 367 6.64 6.20 5.19
CA LEU A 367 6.54 5.33 6.36
C LEU A 367 7.54 4.16 6.31
N ALA A 368 7.79 3.60 5.13
CA ALA A 368 8.83 2.59 4.93
C ALA A 368 10.24 3.13 5.20
N VAL A 369 10.52 4.36 4.74
CA VAL A 369 11.81 5.02 5.01
C VAL A 369 11.96 5.34 6.50
N VAL A 370 10.89 5.77 7.17
CA VAL A 370 10.88 5.98 8.63
C VAL A 370 11.15 4.67 9.37
N ALA A 371 10.49 3.56 8.99
CA ALA A 371 10.74 2.26 9.60
C ALA A 371 12.18 1.79 9.38
N ALA A 372 12.72 1.93 8.16
CA ALA A 372 14.11 1.62 7.85
C ALA A 372 15.10 2.50 8.63
N LEU A 373 14.78 3.77 8.85
CA LEU A 373 15.59 4.69 9.65
C LEU A 373 15.61 4.29 11.13
N ILE A 374 14.42 4.02 11.70
CA ILE A 374 14.28 3.56 13.10
C ILE A 374 15.11 2.31 13.32
N ASP A 375 15.02 1.33 12.41
CA ASP A 375 15.71 0.07 12.50
C ASP A 375 17.25 0.23 12.27
N SER A 376 17.65 0.85 11.16
CA SER A 376 19.08 0.93 10.79
C SER A 376 19.91 1.76 11.75
N ARG A 377 19.30 2.75 12.41
CA ARG A 377 19.93 3.62 13.39
C ARG A 377 19.57 3.25 14.83
N GLN A 378 18.78 2.18 15.03
CA GLN A 378 18.35 1.74 16.37
C GLN A 378 17.73 2.88 17.19
N LEU A 379 16.90 3.74 16.53
CA LEU A 379 16.40 4.95 17.15
C LEU A 379 15.48 4.69 18.34
N ALA A 380 14.76 3.56 18.34
CA ALA A 380 13.93 3.15 19.46
C ALA A 380 14.79 2.84 20.70
N ASP A 381 15.90 2.12 20.54
CA ASP A 381 16.85 1.82 21.62
C ASP A 381 17.53 3.09 22.10
N GLN A 382 17.95 3.99 21.19
CA GLN A 382 18.53 5.29 21.54
C GLN A 382 17.57 6.17 22.37
N ALA A 383 16.27 6.09 22.09
CA ALA A 383 15.24 6.78 22.84
C ALA A 383 14.88 6.05 24.15
N GLY A 384 15.13 4.75 24.26
CA GLY A 384 14.58 3.89 25.30
C GLY A 384 13.08 3.64 25.14
N LEU A 385 12.58 3.63 23.90
CA LEU A 385 11.18 3.40 23.52
C LEU A 385 10.98 1.91 23.19
N ASP A 386 10.00 1.29 23.86
CA ASP A 386 9.56 -0.06 23.50
C ASP A 386 8.52 -0.01 22.39
N LEU A 387 8.85 -0.61 21.23
CA LEU A 387 7.96 -0.74 20.08
C LEU A 387 7.19 -2.07 20.06
N SER A 388 7.48 -3.01 20.96
CA SER A 388 6.85 -4.34 20.98
C SER A 388 5.32 -4.31 20.97
N PRO A 389 4.60 -3.34 21.62
CA PRO A 389 3.15 -3.31 21.52
C PRO A 389 2.60 -3.10 20.10
N LEU A 390 3.37 -2.46 19.20
CA LEU A 390 3.00 -2.30 17.80
C LEU A 390 3.45 -3.50 16.95
N LEU A 391 4.50 -4.20 17.37
CA LEU A 391 5.10 -5.30 16.62
C LEU A 391 4.43 -6.66 16.87
N ASP A 392 3.81 -6.85 18.03
CA ASP A 392 3.17 -8.10 18.42
C ASP A 392 1.81 -8.27 17.71
N GLU A 393 1.79 -9.14 16.69
CA GLU A 393 0.59 -9.46 15.91
C GLU A 393 -0.50 -10.15 16.73
N ALA A 394 -0.13 -10.88 17.78
CA ALA A 394 -1.08 -11.58 18.64
C ALA A 394 -1.89 -10.59 19.49
N ASN A 395 -1.27 -9.49 19.89
CA ASN A 395 -1.91 -8.46 20.72
C ASN A 395 -2.57 -7.35 19.91
N LEU A 396 -2.03 -7.05 18.71
CA LEU A 396 -2.52 -5.99 17.85
C LEU A 396 -2.76 -6.50 16.43
N ALA A 397 -3.97 -7.00 16.18
CA ALA A 397 -4.39 -7.40 14.83
C ALA A 397 -4.68 -6.16 13.97
N LEU A 398 -4.11 -6.11 12.77
CA LEU A 398 -4.41 -5.09 11.76
C LEU A 398 -5.64 -5.50 10.94
N PRO A 399 -6.30 -4.53 10.25
CA PRO A 399 -7.32 -4.85 9.26
C PRO A 399 -6.76 -5.77 8.16
N VAL A 400 -7.53 -6.76 7.76
CA VAL A 400 -7.18 -7.70 6.69
C VAL A 400 -7.90 -7.29 5.42
N TYR A 401 -7.15 -7.15 4.34
CA TYR A 401 -7.64 -6.75 3.02
C TYR A 401 -7.66 -7.93 2.05
N GLY A 402 -8.41 -7.81 0.95
CA GLY A 402 -8.39 -8.83 -0.10
C GLY A 402 -6.99 -8.98 -0.69
N VAL A 403 -6.53 -10.21 -0.92
CA VAL A 403 -5.20 -10.46 -1.52
C VAL A 403 -5.30 -10.30 -3.03
N PRO A 404 -4.63 -9.32 -3.65
CA PRO A 404 -4.64 -9.16 -5.10
C PRO A 404 -3.82 -10.27 -5.76
N ARG A 405 -4.41 -10.99 -6.71
CA ARG A 405 -3.76 -12.12 -7.41
C ARG A 405 -3.69 -11.93 -8.91
N GLN A 406 -4.74 -11.36 -9.50
CA GLN A 406 -4.89 -11.27 -10.94
C GLN A 406 -5.63 -10.00 -11.36
N VAL A 407 -5.36 -9.58 -12.59
CA VAL A 407 -6.12 -8.53 -13.26
C VAL A 407 -6.45 -8.99 -14.68
N PRO A 408 -7.70 -8.80 -15.17
CA PRO A 408 -8.04 -9.09 -16.54
C PRO A 408 -7.19 -8.29 -17.52
N THR A 409 -6.72 -8.93 -18.59
CA THR A 409 -6.08 -8.23 -19.70
C THR A 409 -7.11 -7.43 -20.47
N VAL A 410 -6.84 -6.14 -20.71
CA VAL A 410 -7.67 -5.25 -21.53
C VAL A 410 -6.77 -4.56 -22.54
N ALA A 411 -6.93 -4.90 -23.80
CA ALA A 411 -6.19 -4.26 -24.89
C ALA A 411 -6.75 -2.86 -25.17
N SER A 412 -5.87 -1.95 -25.56
CA SER A 412 -6.24 -0.60 -25.96
C SER A 412 -5.65 -0.25 -27.31
N GLY A 413 -6.42 0.41 -28.17
CA GLY A 413 -5.99 0.76 -29.51
C GLY A 413 -6.63 2.03 -30.05
N ILE A 414 -5.90 2.72 -30.91
CA ILE A 414 -6.38 3.86 -31.68
C ILE A 414 -6.65 3.41 -33.11
N LYS A 415 -7.91 3.51 -33.56
CA LYS A 415 -8.39 3.03 -34.87
C LYS A 415 -7.68 3.63 -36.10
N LYS A 416 -7.15 4.86 -36.01
CA LYS A 416 -6.39 5.48 -37.10
C LYS A 416 -4.89 5.18 -36.92
N GLY A 417 -4.38 4.22 -37.67
CA GLY A 417 -2.94 4.01 -37.87
C GLY A 417 -2.31 2.84 -37.12
N SER A 418 -3.03 1.74 -36.89
CA SER A 418 -2.47 0.47 -36.39
C SER A 418 -1.65 0.61 -35.10
N ARG A 419 -2.15 1.41 -34.14
CA ARG A 419 -1.52 1.61 -32.80
C ARG A 419 -2.32 0.87 -31.75
N TRP A 420 -1.65 0.06 -30.97
CA TRP A 420 -2.29 -0.71 -29.89
C TRP A 420 -1.28 -1.13 -28.83
N VAL A 421 -1.78 -1.22 -27.62
CA VAL A 421 -1.08 -1.79 -26.47
C VAL A 421 -1.97 -2.89 -25.94
N LEU A 422 -1.43 -4.10 -25.86
CA LEU A 422 -2.17 -5.26 -25.38
C LEU A 422 -2.19 -5.29 -23.87
N SER A 423 -1.04 -5.04 -23.26
CA SER A 423 -0.87 -5.02 -21.82
C SER A 423 0.34 -4.16 -21.46
N ALA A 424 0.25 -3.42 -20.38
CA ALA A 424 1.41 -2.80 -19.75
C ALA A 424 1.81 -3.64 -18.53
N SER A 425 3.09 -3.99 -18.44
CA SER A 425 3.68 -4.74 -17.32
C SER A 425 4.55 -3.84 -16.44
N GLY A 426 5.18 -4.42 -15.40
CA GLY A 426 6.02 -3.71 -14.44
C GLY A 426 5.35 -3.53 -13.08
N GLY A 427 5.64 -2.45 -12.36
CA GLY A 427 5.12 -2.34 -10.99
C GLY A 427 5.57 -1.12 -10.21
N VAL A 428 5.60 -1.27 -8.90
CA VAL A 428 6.23 -0.37 -7.94
C VAL A 428 7.37 -1.11 -7.29
N GLN A 429 8.51 -0.45 -7.11
CA GLN A 429 9.67 -1.04 -6.43
C GLN A 429 10.48 0.04 -5.74
N PHE A 430 10.86 -0.17 -4.49
CA PHE A 430 11.81 0.67 -3.77
C PHE A 430 12.49 -0.08 -2.63
N GLN A 431 13.69 0.39 -2.28
CA GLN A 431 14.51 -0.18 -1.20
C GLN A 431 14.72 0.88 -0.12
N PRO A 432 13.93 0.87 0.97
CA PRO A 432 13.99 1.91 1.99
C PRO A 432 15.37 2.08 2.63
N TRP A 433 16.10 0.96 2.85
CA TRP A 433 17.44 0.99 3.46
C TRP A 433 18.47 1.72 2.61
N ALA A 434 18.37 1.68 1.28
CA ALA A 434 19.27 2.42 0.39
C ALA A 434 19.19 3.94 0.60
N PHE A 435 18.06 4.45 1.04
CA PHE A 435 17.89 5.88 1.33
C PHE A 435 18.52 6.29 2.66
N VAL A 436 18.41 5.44 3.68
CA VAL A 436 18.92 5.76 5.02
C VAL A 436 20.44 5.55 5.17
N GLU A 437 21.07 4.87 4.21
CA GLU A 437 22.52 4.75 4.14
C GLU A 437 23.21 6.05 3.72
N THR A 438 22.53 6.88 2.90
CA THR A 438 23.07 8.13 2.40
C THR A 438 22.63 9.29 3.28
N THR A 439 23.55 9.81 4.09
CA THR A 439 23.26 10.91 5.02
C THR A 439 24.21 12.09 4.85
N ILE A 440 23.73 13.29 5.23
CA ILE A 440 24.52 14.51 5.33
C ILE A 440 24.34 15.14 6.70
N GLU A 441 25.39 15.74 7.23
CA GLU A 441 25.30 16.46 8.50
C GLU A 441 24.75 17.86 8.29
N ALA A 442 23.78 18.28 9.11
CA ALA A 442 23.12 19.57 9.05
C ALA A 442 22.71 20.03 10.46
N ALA A 443 23.42 20.98 11.00
CA ALA A 443 23.22 21.47 12.37
C ALA A 443 21.85 22.14 12.60
N ASP A 444 21.18 22.62 11.56
CA ASP A 444 19.83 23.19 11.64
C ASP A 444 18.78 22.16 12.02
N VAL A 445 18.98 20.90 11.69
CA VAL A 445 18.06 19.79 12.05
C VAL A 445 17.99 19.61 13.57
N GLY A 446 19.13 19.72 14.27
CA GLY A 446 19.18 19.66 15.74
C GLY A 446 18.46 20.84 16.41
N LYS A 447 18.53 22.05 15.80
CA LYS A 447 17.76 23.21 16.28
C LYS A 447 16.24 22.97 16.18
N GLN A 448 15.79 22.38 15.06
CA GLN A 448 14.38 22.02 14.89
C GLN A 448 13.93 21.01 15.95
N ARG A 449 14.75 20.01 16.28
CA ARG A 449 14.46 19.06 17.37
C ARG A 449 14.28 19.80 18.71
N THR A 450 15.21 20.68 19.07
CA THR A 450 15.13 21.44 20.32
C THR A 450 13.84 22.23 20.42
N LEU A 451 13.46 22.96 19.36
CA LEU A 451 12.21 23.72 19.31
C LEU A 451 10.97 22.80 19.39
N ALA A 452 10.99 21.70 18.65
CA ALA A 452 9.88 20.76 18.63
C ALA A 452 9.61 20.11 19.99
N LEU A 453 10.67 19.71 20.69
CA LEU A 453 10.54 19.08 22.00
C LEU A 453 10.21 20.08 23.13
N ALA A 454 10.68 21.31 23.03
CA ALA A 454 10.36 22.37 24.00
C ALA A 454 8.86 22.74 24.01
N SER A 455 8.14 22.55 22.88
CA SER A 455 6.71 22.84 22.77
C SER A 455 5.83 21.64 23.14
N ARG A 456 6.39 20.55 23.68
CA ARG A 456 5.62 19.31 24.04
C ARG A 456 4.61 19.60 25.12
N PRO A 457 3.31 19.28 24.92
CA PRO A 457 2.29 19.45 25.95
C PRO A 457 2.36 18.33 27.01
N GLU A 458 1.79 18.57 28.19
CA GLU A 458 1.68 17.55 29.24
C GLU A 458 0.78 16.39 28.82
N ALA A 459 -0.30 16.65 28.07
CA ALA A 459 -1.26 15.67 27.61
C ALA A 459 -1.43 15.69 26.07
N GLY A 460 -2.04 14.64 25.52
CA GLY A 460 -2.22 14.45 24.07
C GLY A 460 -0.99 13.83 23.42
N PHE A 461 -1.18 13.18 22.26
CA PHE A 461 -0.11 12.51 21.51
C PHE A 461 0.39 13.36 20.35
N SER A 462 -0.27 14.47 20.03
CA SER A 462 0.11 15.35 18.93
C SER A 462 0.05 16.83 19.33
N TRP A 463 0.94 17.66 18.74
CA TRP A 463 1.03 19.10 18.99
C TRP A 463 1.70 19.85 17.82
N GLU A 464 1.66 21.17 17.87
CA GLU A 464 2.32 22.07 16.94
C GLU A 464 3.61 22.66 17.51
#